data_68c585db40c277553fdaae0b3e96660a
#
_entry.id   68c585db40c277553fdaae0b3e96660a
#
_cell.length_a   1.000
_cell.length_b   1.000
_cell.length_c   1.000
_cell.angle_alpha   90.00
_cell.angle_beta   90.00
_cell.angle_gamma   90.00
#
_symmetry.space_group_name_H-M   'P 1'
#
loop_
_entity.id
_entity.type
_entity.pdbx_description
1 polymer ?
#
loop_
_entity_poly.entity_id
_entity_poly.type
_entity_poly.pdbx_seq_one_letter_code
_entity_poly.pdbx_strand_id
1 'polypeptide(L)'
;MRRLLLGLAASLWAMSAQAQEIALTFDDLPAHAALPPGETRVGVTARLIAALADAGAPAMGFINGVQTEREPDSAAALDLWRAAGQPLANHTWSHMRLDDHSVAEFEADVARNEPMLKRRMGQEDWRWLRYPYLAEGKTPAQHAEARAMLARRGYRVAGVTLDFGDWAYNDPYARCAAKGDAAAIAELEARYIAGAAASLAYARALSKAALEREIPLVLLLHAGAFDARMMPRLLAFYRSEGVRFVTLETATRDAFYAPDVKPSGDAPTTLENAARAKGVAVPVQGWSVTGLDGVCR
;
A
#
# COMPACT_ATOMS: atom_id res chain seq x y z
N MET A 1 -40.81 -59.98 3.38
CA MET A 1 -40.68 -58.71 2.67
C MET A 1 -39.88 -57.71 3.55
N ARG A 2 -38.59 -57.59 3.34
CA ARG A 2 -37.72 -56.66 4.09
C ARG A 2 -37.55 -55.37 3.24
N ARG A 3 -38.02 -54.22 3.75
CA ARG A 3 -37.84 -52.92 3.12
C ARG A 3 -36.46 -52.37 3.54
N LEU A 4 -35.53 -52.25 2.59
CA LEU A 4 -34.31 -51.48 2.77
C LEU A 4 -34.66 -49.98 2.67
N LEU A 5 -34.39 -49.24 3.73
CA LEU A 5 -34.36 -47.77 3.72
C LEU A 5 -32.93 -47.33 3.34
N LEU A 6 -32.74 -46.82 2.12
CA LEU A 6 -31.55 -46.13 1.74
C LEU A 6 -31.58 -44.68 2.29
N GLY A 7 -30.77 -44.45 3.31
CA GLY A 7 -30.53 -43.09 3.81
C GLY A 7 -29.57 -42.33 2.86
N LEU A 8 -30.06 -41.30 2.18
CA LEU A 8 -29.23 -40.33 1.47
C LEU A 8 -28.53 -39.44 2.49
N ALA A 9 -27.24 -39.62 2.69
CA ALA A 9 -26.40 -38.68 3.41
C ALA A 9 -26.05 -37.51 2.47
N ALA A 10 -26.71 -36.37 2.62
CA ALA A 10 -26.35 -35.13 1.96
C ALA A 10 -25.08 -34.56 2.61
N SER A 11 -23.94 -34.70 1.98
CA SER A 11 -22.68 -34.07 2.40
C SER A 11 -22.79 -32.56 2.11
N LEU A 12 -23.08 -31.77 3.13
CA LEU A 12 -22.96 -30.32 3.09
C LEU A 12 -21.46 -29.99 3.01
N TRP A 13 -20.97 -29.72 1.81
CA TRP A 13 -19.67 -29.08 1.60
C TRP A 13 -19.85 -27.63 2.06
N ALA A 14 -19.41 -27.34 3.28
CA ALA A 14 -19.20 -25.96 3.71
C ALA A 14 -18.09 -25.37 2.81
N MET A 15 -18.48 -24.57 1.83
CA MET A 15 -17.51 -23.69 1.15
C MET A 15 -16.99 -22.74 2.21
N SER A 16 -15.80 -23.01 2.78
CA SER A 16 -15.11 -22.04 3.60
C SER A 16 -14.85 -20.82 2.72
N ALA A 17 -15.49 -19.70 3.01
CA ALA A 17 -15.17 -18.44 2.39
C ALA A 17 -13.67 -18.21 2.64
N GLN A 18 -12.89 -18.16 1.57
CA GLN A 18 -11.45 -17.93 1.67
C GLN A 18 -11.26 -16.53 2.27
N ALA A 19 -10.46 -16.44 3.35
CA ALA A 19 -10.19 -15.15 3.99
C ALA A 19 -9.61 -14.17 2.97
N GLN A 20 -10.12 -12.92 2.96
CA GLN A 20 -9.56 -11.87 2.14
C GLN A 20 -8.08 -11.66 2.48
N GLU A 21 -7.21 -11.71 1.50
CA GLU A 21 -5.79 -11.44 1.68
C GLU A 21 -5.47 -9.97 1.42
N ILE A 22 -4.61 -9.38 2.28
CA ILE A 22 -4.09 -8.01 2.09
C ILE A 22 -2.57 -8.03 2.28
N ALA A 23 -1.85 -7.49 1.30
CA ALA A 23 -0.43 -7.15 1.41
C ALA A 23 -0.30 -5.68 1.84
N LEU A 24 0.43 -5.45 2.94
CA LEU A 24 0.70 -4.10 3.45
C LEU A 24 1.93 -3.52 2.75
N THR A 25 1.81 -2.31 2.21
CA THR A 25 2.91 -1.58 1.59
C THR A 25 2.97 -0.16 2.13
N PHE A 26 4.19 0.31 2.46
CA PHE A 26 4.43 1.62 3.04
C PHE A 26 5.30 2.46 2.13
N ASP A 27 4.76 3.54 1.61
CA ASP A 27 5.49 4.49 0.78
C ASP A 27 6.23 5.53 1.66
N ASP A 28 7.12 6.28 1.05
CA ASP A 28 7.86 7.42 1.63
C ASP A 28 8.78 7.10 2.82
N LEU A 29 9.30 5.85 2.93
CA LEU A 29 10.36 5.65 3.90
C LEU A 29 11.63 6.43 3.49
N PRO A 30 12.39 6.98 4.46
CA PRO A 30 12.21 6.93 5.90
C PRO A 30 11.34 8.04 6.49
N ALA A 31 10.82 8.95 5.65
CA ALA A 31 10.20 10.18 6.16
C ALA A 31 8.99 10.58 5.32
N HIS A 32 7.82 10.57 5.92
CA HIS A 32 6.58 11.11 5.34
C HIS A 32 6.00 12.20 6.25
N ALA A 33 5.60 13.34 5.66
CA ALA A 33 4.91 14.47 6.30
C ALA A 33 5.63 15.08 7.52
N ALA A 34 5.00 16.06 8.16
CA ALA A 34 5.48 16.67 9.39
C ALA A 34 5.34 15.72 10.59
N LEU A 35 6.21 15.91 11.58
CA LEU A 35 6.15 15.18 12.85
C LEU A 35 5.51 16.04 13.94
N PRO A 36 4.74 15.42 14.84
CA PRO A 36 4.37 16.05 16.11
C PRO A 36 5.60 16.46 16.93
N PRO A 37 5.49 17.45 17.82
CA PRO A 37 6.58 17.85 18.72
C PRO A 37 7.14 16.67 19.51
N GLY A 38 8.48 16.52 19.52
CA GLY A 38 9.19 15.47 20.25
C GLY A 38 9.21 14.10 19.59
N GLU A 39 8.58 13.92 18.43
CA GLU A 39 8.67 12.68 17.64
C GLU A 39 9.88 12.68 16.69
N THR A 40 10.35 11.48 16.35
CA THR A 40 11.44 11.26 15.38
C THR A 40 11.04 10.24 14.34
N ARG A 41 11.67 10.26 13.14
CA ARG A 41 11.42 9.27 12.08
C ARG A 41 11.69 7.84 12.55
N VAL A 42 12.75 7.66 13.33
CA VAL A 42 13.09 6.37 13.94
C VAL A 42 12.00 5.91 14.93
N GLY A 43 11.48 6.84 15.75
CA GLY A 43 10.38 6.55 16.69
C GLY A 43 9.07 6.17 15.99
N VAL A 44 8.73 6.85 14.88
CA VAL A 44 7.59 6.50 14.02
C VAL A 44 7.75 5.09 13.48
N THR A 45 8.90 4.80 12.86
CA THR A 45 9.20 3.48 12.29
C THR A 45 9.19 2.38 13.34
N ALA A 46 9.74 2.64 14.54
CA ALA A 46 9.72 1.68 15.66
C ALA A 46 8.29 1.29 16.04
N ARG A 47 7.36 2.26 16.12
CA ARG A 47 5.95 1.98 16.44
C ARG A 47 5.25 1.20 15.32
N LEU A 48 5.51 1.51 14.05
CA LEU A 48 5.00 0.74 12.92
C LEU A 48 5.45 -0.72 13.00
N ILE A 49 6.76 -0.94 13.19
CA ILE A 49 7.35 -2.28 13.31
C ILE A 49 6.75 -3.05 14.49
N ALA A 50 6.61 -2.43 15.65
CA ALA A 50 6.00 -3.06 16.82
C ALA A 50 4.57 -3.53 16.52
N ALA A 51 3.74 -2.67 15.94
CA ALA A 51 2.37 -3.02 15.58
C ALA A 51 2.29 -4.14 14.52
N LEU A 52 3.18 -4.11 13.53
CA LEU A 52 3.28 -5.16 12.51
C LEU A 52 3.70 -6.51 13.14
N ALA A 53 4.67 -6.49 14.03
CA ALA A 53 5.14 -7.69 14.74
C ALA A 53 4.05 -8.30 15.63
N ASP A 54 3.35 -7.48 16.42
CA ASP A 54 2.24 -7.90 17.29
C ASP A 54 1.09 -8.51 16.49
N ALA A 55 0.90 -8.01 15.27
CA ALA A 55 -0.08 -8.54 14.34
C ALA A 55 0.46 -9.71 13.49
N GLY A 56 1.74 -10.10 13.56
CA GLY A 56 2.33 -11.06 12.62
C GLY A 56 2.08 -10.66 11.15
N ALA A 57 2.08 -9.37 10.85
CA ALA A 57 1.75 -8.83 9.55
C ALA A 57 3.03 -8.47 8.78
N PRO A 58 3.35 -9.17 7.68
CA PRO A 58 4.45 -8.78 6.81
C PRO A 58 4.11 -7.48 6.08
N ALA A 59 5.14 -6.66 5.80
CA ALA A 59 4.98 -5.42 5.06
C ALA A 59 6.20 -5.18 4.15
N MET A 60 6.02 -4.39 3.09
CA MET A 60 7.11 -3.91 2.23
C MET A 60 7.21 -2.40 2.30
N GLY A 61 8.42 -1.87 2.46
CA GLY A 61 8.68 -0.42 2.50
C GLY A 61 9.26 0.08 1.19
N PHE A 62 8.74 1.19 0.67
CA PHE A 62 9.22 1.85 -0.54
C PHE A 62 9.96 3.13 -0.16
N ILE A 63 11.24 3.24 -0.58
CA ILE A 63 12.14 4.30 -0.10
C ILE A 63 12.32 5.43 -1.10
N ASN A 64 12.37 6.66 -0.57
CA ASN A 64 12.87 7.85 -1.27
C ASN A 64 14.23 8.25 -0.67
N GLY A 65 15.31 7.93 -1.36
CA GLY A 65 16.66 8.12 -0.83
C GLY A 65 17.00 9.57 -0.48
N VAL A 66 16.42 10.54 -1.18
CA VAL A 66 16.63 11.98 -0.93
C VAL A 66 16.29 12.39 0.51
N GLN A 67 15.37 11.67 1.16
CA GLN A 67 15.00 11.99 2.54
C GLN A 67 16.17 11.79 3.51
N THR A 68 17.06 10.81 3.23
CA THR A 68 18.26 10.59 4.04
C THR A 68 19.35 11.66 3.83
N GLU A 69 19.26 12.45 2.76
CA GLU A 69 20.10 13.65 2.58
C GLU A 69 19.52 14.86 3.32
N ARG A 70 18.18 15.00 3.32
CA ARG A 70 17.48 16.12 3.96
C ARG A 70 17.43 15.97 5.48
N GLU A 71 17.22 14.77 5.97
CA GLU A 71 17.16 14.40 7.37
C GLU A 71 18.12 13.21 7.61
N PRO A 72 19.46 13.43 7.75
CA PRO A 72 20.45 12.33 7.81
C PRO A 72 20.17 11.28 8.89
N ASP A 73 19.67 11.71 10.05
CA ASP A 73 19.34 10.80 11.16
C ASP A 73 18.16 9.86 10.82
N SER A 74 17.36 10.19 9.81
CA SER A 74 16.26 9.35 9.34
C SER A 74 16.73 8.04 8.71
N ALA A 75 17.99 7.96 8.24
CA ALA A 75 18.54 6.74 7.65
C ALA A 75 18.48 5.52 8.59
N ALA A 76 18.59 5.76 9.91
CA ALA A 76 18.46 4.71 10.92
C ALA A 76 17.07 4.05 10.94
N ALA A 77 16.03 4.72 10.47
CA ALA A 77 14.69 4.14 10.31
C ALA A 77 14.67 3.01 9.26
N LEU A 78 15.43 3.16 8.16
CA LEU A 78 15.57 2.11 7.15
C LEU A 78 16.31 0.89 7.68
N ASP A 79 17.35 1.11 8.50
CA ASP A 79 18.12 0.03 9.10
C ASP A 79 17.27 -0.72 10.15
N LEU A 80 16.45 0.01 10.92
CA LEU A 80 15.49 -0.57 11.85
C LEU A 80 14.41 -1.39 11.13
N TRP A 81 13.87 -0.90 9.99
CA TRP A 81 12.91 -1.62 9.16
C TRP A 81 13.49 -2.96 8.68
N ARG A 82 14.74 -2.95 8.21
CA ARG A 82 15.43 -4.17 7.78
C ARG A 82 15.74 -5.12 8.94
N ALA A 83 16.17 -4.60 10.09
CA ALA A 83 16.43 -5.41 11.28
C ALA A 83 15.19 -6.17 11.76
N ALA A 84 14.00 -5.63 11.50
CA ALA A 84 12.72 -6.29 11.75
C ALA A 84 12.33 -7.33 10.67
N GLY A 85 13.20 -7.61 9.69
CA GLY A 85 12.97 -8.57 8.63
C GLY A 85 12.04 -8.06 7.52
N GLN A 86 11.66 -6.78 7.53
CA GLN A 86 10.79 -6.21 6.51
C GLN A 86 11.61 -5.79 5.27
N PRO A 87 11.20 -6.19 4.04
CA PRO A 87 11.91 -5.81 2.83
C PRO A 87 11.75 -4.32 2.48
N LEU A 88 12.73 -3.80 1.71
CA LEU A 88 12.72 -2.46 1.13
C LEU A 88 12.69 -2.55 -0.38
N ALA A 89 12.03 -1.58 -1.01
CA ALA A 89 11.87 -1.45 -2.45
C ALA A 89 11.98 0.01 -2.91
N ASN A 90 11.87 0.26 -4.21
CA ASN A 90 12.15 1.53 -4.83
C ASN A 90 10.90 2.41 -4.96
N HIS A 91 10.98 3.66 -4.47
CA HIS A 91 9.97 4.70 -4.67
C HIS A 91 10.57 5.94 -5.37
N THR A 92 11.55 5.73 -6.23
CA THR A 92 12.45 6.71 -6.83
C THR A 92 13.28 7.49 -5.79
N TRP A 93 14.35 8.13 -6.23
CA TRP A 93 15.21 8.88 -5.31
C TRP A 93 14.52 10.12 -4.75
N SER A 94 13.96 10.95 -5.63
CA SER A 94 13.41 12.27 -5.30
C SER A 94 11.91 12.31 -5.12
N HIS A 95 11.21 11.16 -5.15
CA HIS A 95 9.76 11.08 -5.26
C HIS A 95 9.24 11.71 -6.56
N MET A 96 9.96 11.45 -7.67
CA MET A 96 9.69 12.05 -8.97
C MET A 96 8.36 11.57 -9.56
N ARG A 97 7.48 12.51 -9.91
CA ARG A 97 6.23 12.22 -10.61
C ARG A 97 6.51 12.01 -12.10
N LEU A 98 6.31 10.80 -12.61
CA LEU A 98 6.58 10.48 -14.02
C LEU A 98 5.79 11.38 -14.99
N ASP A 99 4.56 11.75 -14.63
CA ASP A 99 3.71 12.58 -15.48
C ASP A 99 4.34 13.95 -15.86
N ASP A 100 5.26 14.45 -15.06
CA ASP A 100 5.88 15.77 -15.24
C ASP A 100 7.30 15.70 -15.80
N HIS A 101 7.81 14.49 -16.10
CA HIS A 101 9.18 14.23 -16.53
C HIS A 101 9.23 13.26 -17.70
N SER A 102 10.35 13.21 -18.40
CA SER A 102 10.64 12.18 -19.40
C SER A 102 10.91 10.83 -18.73
N VAL A 103 10.70 9.74 -19.47
CA VAL A 103 11.04 8.39 -18.98
C VAL A 103 12.54 8.26 -18.69
N ALA A 104 13.41 8.94 -19.44
CA ALA A 104 14.86 8.93 -19.20
C ALA A 104 15.24 9.60 -17.86
N GLU A 105 14.61 10.73 -17.51
CA GLU A 105 14.82 11.39 -16.20
C GLU A 105 14.29 10.50 -15.06
N PHE A 106 13.14 9.90 -15.25
CA PHE A 106 12.56 8.98 -14.28
C PHE A 106 13.45 7.74 -14.09
N GLU A 107 14.01 7.16 -15.17
CA GLU A 107 14.96 6.05 -15.10
C GLU A 107 16.22 6.43 -14.31
N ALA A 108 16.76 7.63 -14.51
CA ALA A 108 17.90 8.12 -13.76
C ALA A 108 17.60 8.24 -12.26
N ASP A 109 16.40 8.71 -11.91
CA ASP A 109 15.95 8.85 -10.53
C ASP A 109 15.71 7.48 -9.85
N VAL A 110 15.14 6.52 -10.57
CA VAL A 110 15.04 5.11 -10.13
C VAL A 110 16.43 4.53 -9.86
N ALA A 111 17.38 4.70 -10.80
CA ALA A 111 18.72 4.16 -10.72
C ALA A 111 19.52 4.77 -9.54
N ARG A 112 19.31 6.05 -9.24
CA ARG A 112 19.98 6.75 -8.12
C ARG A 112 19.66 6.11 -6.76
N ASN A 113 18.49 5.52 -6.61
CA ASN A 113 18.06 4.86 -5.37
C ASN A 113 18.66 3.46 -5.17
N GLU A 114 19.07 2.79 -6.25
CA GLU A 114 19.52 1.39 -6.23
C GLU A 114 20.73 1.10 -5.31
N PRO A 115 21.79 1.95 -5.22
CA PRO A 115 22.90 1.67 -4.32
C PRO A 115 22.49 1.58 -2.86
N MET A 116 21.50 2.36 -2.43
CA MET A 116 20.95 2.33 -1.08
C MET A 116 20.18 1.03 -0.81
N LEU A 117 19.37 0.60 -1.76
CA LEU A 117 18.65 -0.67 -1.71
C LEU A 117 19.60 -1.86 -1.70
N LYS A 118 20.58 -1.91 -2.61
CA LYS A 118 21.58 -2.98 -2.68
C LYS A 118 22.33 -3.18 -1.36
N ARG A 119 22.71 -2.08 -0.70
CA ARG A 119 23.41 -2.17 0.59
C ARG A 119 22.55 -2.79 1.69
N ARG A 120 21.24 -2.45 1.75
CA ARG A 120 20.34 -2.89 2.82
C ARG A 120 19.70 -4.24 2.58
N MET A 121 19.44 -4.58 1.31
CA MET A 121 18.79 -5.83 0.95
C MET A 121 19.78 -6.97 0.67
N GLY A 122 21.06 -6.65 0.41
CA GLY A 122 22.08 -7.67 0.12
C GLY A 122 21.71 -8.51 -1.11
N GLN A 123 21.50 -9.81 -0.90
CA GLN A 123 21.10 -10.76 -1.94
C GLN A 123 19.57 -10.90 -2.11
N GLU A 124 18.79 -10.31 -1.20
CA GLU A 124 17.33 -10.35 -1.30
C GLU A 124 16.84 -9.50 -2.49
N ASP A 125 15.74 -9.93 -3.09
CA ASP A 125 15.17 -9.21 -4.24
C ASP A 125 14.42 -7.96 -3.79
N TRP A 126 14.91 -6.80 -4.21
CA TRP A 126 14.38 -5.47 -3.93
C TRP A 126 13.79 -4.80 -5.16
N ARG A 127 13.75 -5.45 -6.31
CA ARG A 127 13.32 -4.86 -7.59
C ARG A 127 11.80 -4.80 -7.71
N TRP A 128 11.18 -4.16 -6.72
CA TRP A 128 9.84 -3.64 -6.82
C TRP A 128 9.89 -2.13 -6.95
N LEU A 129 9.03 -1.56 -7.81
CA LEU A 129 8.81 -0.12 -7.93
C LEU A 129 7.38 0.22 -7.55
N ARG A 130 7.20 1.22 -6.72
CA ARG A 130 5.98 1.97 -6.58
C ARG A 130 6.16 3.32 -7.25
N TYR A 131 5.26 3.65 -8.18
CA TYR A 131 5.26 4.96 -8.81
C TYR A 131 4.83 6.04 -7.81
N PRO A 132 5.63 7.12 -7.61
CA PRO A 132 5.18 8.28 -6.82
C PRO A 132 3.86 8.84 -7.35
N TYR A 133 2.96 9.20 -6.43
CA TYR A 133 1.60 9.69 -6.74
C TYR A 133 0.74 8.68 -7.52
N LEU A 134 1.13 7.43 -7.65
CA LEU A 134 0.55 6.43 -8.55
C LEU A 134 0.52 6.92 -10.01
N ALA A 135 1.43 7.84 -10.38
CA ALA A 135 1.52 8.48 -11.68
C ALA A 135 2.36 7.62 -12.64
N GLU A 136 1.70 6.86 -13.50
CA GLU A 136 2.31 5.92 -14.45
C GLU A 136 2.52 6.50 -15.86
N GLY A 137 2.40 7.82 -16.03
CA GLY A 137 2.57 8.55 -17.28
C GLY A 137 1.27 9.15 -17.82
N LYS A 138 1.37 10.37 -18.40
CA LYS A 138 0.22 11.13 -18.93
C LYS A 138 -0.38 10.55 -20.20
N THR A 139 0.40 9.80 -20.96
CA THR A 139 -0.02 9.25 -22.24
C THR A 139 0.20 7.74 -22.29
N PRO A 140 -0.57 6.99 -23.08
CA PRO A 140 -0.34 5.57 -23.28
C PRO A 140 1.09 5.25 -23.76
N ALA A 141 1.68 6.11 -24.59
CA ALA A 141 3.06 5.94 -25.07
C ALA A 141 4.08 6.09 -23.93
N GLN A 142 3.95 7.12 -23.09
CA GLN A 142 4.82 7.32 -21.93
C GLN A 142 4.69 6.18 -20.92
N HIS A 143 3.46 5.74 -20.66
CA HIS A 143 3.18 4.59 -19.80
C HIS A 143 3.87 3.31 -20.34
N ALA A 144 3.68 2.99 -21.62
CA ALA A 144 4.28 1.81 -22.24
C ALA A 144 5.82 1.88 -22.23
N GLU A 145 6.41 3.05 -22.51
CA GLU A 145 7.85 3.27 -22.48
C GLU A 145 8.42 3.07 -21.07
N ALA A 146 7.78 3.63 -20.05
CA ALA A 146 8.22 3.49 -18.66
C ALA A 146 8.15 2.03 -18.20
N ARG A 147 7.07 1.30 -18.51
CA ARG A 147 6.95 -0.12 -18.18
C ARG A 147 7.97 -0.97 -18.91
N ALA A 148 8.25 -0.69 -20.18
CA ALA A 148 9.32 -1.35 -20.92
C ALA A 148 10.70 -1.07 -20.33
N MET A 149 10.98 0.15 -19.86
CA MET A 149 12.19 0.50 -19.14
C MET A 149 12.33 -0.31 -17.85
N LEU A 150 11.28 -0.36 -17.03
CA LEU A 150 11.27 -1.15 -15.79
C LEU A 150 11.50 -2.64 -16.05
N ALA A 151 10.85 -3.20 -17.06
CA ALA A 151 11.06 -4.60 -17.47
C ALA A 151 12.53 -4.87 -17.85
N ARG A 152 13.17 -3.99 -18.65
CA ARG A 152 14.59 -4.12 -19.01
C ARG A 152 15.51 -4.08 -17.78
N ARG A 153 15.14 -3.33 -16.75
CA ARG A 153 15.90 -3.23 -15.50
C ARG A 153 15.55 -4.35 -14.50
N GLY A 154 14.64 -5.25 -14.85
CA GLY A 154 14.21 -6.37 -14.01
C GLY A 154 13.30 -5.97 -12.84
N TYR A 155 12.66 -4.79 -12.91
CA TYR A 155 11.69 -4.35 -11.93
C TYR A 155 10.32 -4.98 -12.13
N ARG A 156 9.60 -5.13 -11.03
CA ARG A 156 8.16 -5.37 -10.96
C ARG A 156 7.49 -4.09 -10.46
N VAL A 157 6.26 -3.86 -10.84
CA VAL A 157 5.46 -2.74 -10.33
C VAL A 157 4.62 -3.23 -9.16
N ALA A 158 4.61 -2.48 -8.07
CA ALA A 158 3.72 -2.72 -6.94
C ALA A 158 2.41 -1.93 -7.16
N GLY A 159 1.48 -2.52 -7.93
CA GLY A 159 0.16 -1.92 -8.17
C GLY A 159 -0.64 -1.79 -6.88
N VAL A 160 -1.53 -0.80 -6.81
CA VAL A 160 -2.40 -0.54 -5.66
C VAL A 160 -3.84 -0.94 -5.98
N THR A 161 -4.45 -1.72 -5.11
CA THR A 161 -5.86 -2.13 -5.24
C THR A 161 -6.69 -1.79 -4.00
N LEU A 162 -6.05 -1.22 -2.97
CA LEU A 162 -6.70 -0.73 -1.76
C LEU A 162 -5.98 0.53 -1.27
N ASP A 163 -6.70 1.65 -1.19
CA ASP A 163 -6.22 2.95 -0.71
C ASP A 163 -7.38 3.72 -0.11
N PHE A 164 -7.14 4.49 0.94
CA PHE A 164 -8.13 5.37 1.57
C PHE A 164 -7.57 6.77 1.88
N GLY A 165 -6.38 7.11 1.36
CA GLY A 165 -5.75 8.41 1.52
C GLY A 165 -5.17 8.66 2.92
N ASP A 166 -4.56 7.64 3.53
CA ASP A 166 -3.92 7.69 4.86
C ASP A 166 -2.91 8.83 4.99
N TRP A 167 -2.16 9.13 3.92
CA TRP A 167 -1.16 10.20 3.85
C TRP A 167 -1.71 11.57 4.28
N ALA A 168 -2.97 11.85 3.98
CA ALA A 168 -3.59 13.15 4.23
C ALA A 168 -3.86 13.45 5.71
N TYR A 169 -3.75 12.46 6.59
CA TYR A 169 -4.00 12.61 8.02
C TYR A 169 -2.76 13.05 8.82
N ASN A 170 -1.56 12.88 8.29
CA ASN A 170 -0.31 13.08 9.04
C ASN A 170 -0.06 14.55 9.38
N ASP A 171 -0.14 15.47 8.42
CA ASP A 171 0.04 16.92 8.68
C ASP A 171 -1.02 17.52 9.61
N PRO A 172 -2.34 17.22 9.44
CA PRO A 172 -3.35 17.61 10.42
C PRO A 172 -3.04 17.09 11.82
N TYR A 173 -2.67 15.82 11.94
CA TYR A 173 -2.31 15.25 13.23
C TYR A 173 -1.14 15.97 13.89
N ALA A 174 -0.07 16.25 13.15
CA ALA A 174 1.08 16.97 13.69
C ALA A 174 0.68 18.36 14.22
N ARG A 175 -0.19 19.09 13.48
CA ARG A 175 -0.71 20.41 13.93
C ARG A 175 -1.61 20.29 15.16
N CYS A 176 -2.54 19.32 15.19
CA CYS A 176 -3.43 19.10 16.33
C CYS A 176 -2.64 18.71 17.58
N ALA A 177 -1.64 17.85 17.44
CA ALA A 177 -0.76 17.46 18.53
C ALA A 177 0.04 18.64 19.09
N ALA A 178 0.56 19.53 18.23
CA ALA A 178 1.26 20.73 18.64
C ALA A 178 0.36 21.72 19.41
N LYS A 179 -0.95 21.72 19.16
CA LYS A 179 -1.96 22.53 19.85
C LYS A 179 -2.57 21.83 21.07
N GLY A 180 -2.30 20.53 21.27
CA GLY A 180 -2.95 19.73 22.31
C GLY A 180 -4.44 19.48 22.08
N ASP A 181 -4.91 19.56 20.81
CA ASP A 181 -6.32 19.40 20.46
C ASP A 181 -6.71 17.91 20.38
N ALA A 182 -7.00 17.33 21.53
CA ALA A 182 -7.39 15.94 21.65
C ALA A 182 -8.73 15.63 20.96
N ALA A 183 -9.66 16.58 20.88
CA ALA A 183 -10.96 16.38 20.26
C ALA A 183 -10.80 16.24 18.73
N ALA A 184 -10.02 17.14 18.10
CA ALA A 184 -9.72 17.04 16.68
C ALA A 184 -8.93 15.78 16.34
N ILE A 185 -8.00 15.34 17.20
CA ILE A 185 -7.28 14.07 17.00
C ILE A 185 -8.25 12.88 17.03
N ALA A 186 -9.19 12.85 17.99
CA ALA A 186 -10.18 11.76 18.06
C ALA A 186 -11.09 11.72 16.80
N GLU A 187 -11.43 12.88 16.23
CA GLU A 187 -12.17 12.94 14.96
C GLU A 187 -11.33 12.39 13.79
N LEU A 188 -10.05 12.75 13.70
CA LEU A 188 -9.13 12.19 12.70
C LEU A 188 -9.05 10.67 12.81
N GLU A 189 -8.93 10.13 14.04
CA GLU A 189 -8.90 8.69 14.30
C GLU A 189 -10.17 7.97 13.81
N ALA A 190 -11.34 8.55 14.10
CA ALA A 190 -12.62 7.99 13.66
C ALA A 190 -12.75 8.00 12.14
N ARG A 191 -12.38 9.10 11.49
CA ARG A 191 -12.41 9.23 10.02
C ARG A 191 -11.43 8.28 9.34
N TYR A 192 -10.25 8.05 9.91
CA TYR A 192 -9.25 7.14 9.38
C TYR A 192 -9.78 5.70 9.30
N ILE A 193 -10.37 5.18 10.38
CA ILE A 193 -10.96 3.83 10.41
C ILE A 193 -12.19 3.74 9.51
N ALA A 194 -13.03 4.76 9.47
CA ALA A 194 -14.18 4.81 8.57
C ALA A 194 -13.74 4.78 7.09
N GLY A 195 -12.67 5.52 6.75
CA GLY A 195 -12.07 5.49 5.41
C GLY A 195 -11.54 4.11 5.03
N ALA A 196 -10.80 3.47 5.94
CA ALA A 196 -10.31 2.10 5.73
C ALA A 196 -11.45 1.09 5.53
N ALA A 197 -12.54 1.21 6.29
CA ALA A 197 -13.73 0.35 6.15
C ALA A 197 -14.43 0.55 4.80
N ALA A 198 -14.66 1.81 4.42
CA ALA A 198 -15.31 2.14 3.16
C ALA A 198 -14.48 1.68 1.95
N SER A 199 -13.15 1.87 1.99
CA SER A 199 -12.27 1.45 0.90
C SER A 199 -12.18 -0.07 0.76
N LEU A 200 -12.17 -0.83 1.88
CA LEU A 200 -12.21 -2.29 1.84
C LEU A 200 -13.51 -2.80 1.20
N ALA A 201 -14.65 -2.25 1.62
CA ALA A 201 -15.95 -2.61 1.05
C ALA A 201 -16.02 -2.30 -0.46
N TYR A 202 -15.49 -1.14 -0.87
CA TYR A 202 -15.38 -0.73 -2.26
C TYR A 202 -14.51 -1.68 -3.08
N ALA A 203 -13.29 -1.99 -2.62
CA ALA A 203 -12.38 -2.89 -3.32
C ALA A 203 -12.95 -4.30 -3.49
N ARG A 204 -13.61 -4.85 -2.45
CA ARG A 204 -14.31 -6.14 -2.52
C ARG A 204 -15.45 -6.12 -3.55
N ALA A 205 -16.29 -5.10 -3.50
CA ALA A 205 -17.41 -4.97 -4.42
C ALA A 205 -16.94 -4.83 -5.88
N LEU A 206 -15.93 -3.99 -6.10
CA LEU A 206 -15.39 -3.75 -7.44
C LEU A 206 -14.65 -4.98 -8.00
N SER A 207 -13.89 -5.68 -7.16
CA SER A 207 -13.24 -6.94 -7.54
C SER A 207 -14.27 -7.98 -7.98
N LYS A 208 -15.34 -8.19 -7.20
CA LYS A 208 -16.43 -9.10 -7.56
C LYS A 208 -17.13 -8.68 -8.86
N ALA A 209 -17.42 -7.40 -9.04
CA ALA A 209 -18.10 -6.91 -10.23
C ALA A 209 -17.23 -6.98 -11.49
N ALA A 210 -15.95 -6.64 -11.39
CA ALA A 210 -15.03 -6.62 -12.52
C ALA A 210 -14.41 -7.98 -12.84
N LEU A 211 -14.13 -8.81 -11.82
CA LEU A 211 -13.36 -10.04 -11.96
C LEU A 211 -14.17 -11.32 -11.62
N GLU A 212 -15.44 -11.16 -11.19
CA GLU A 212 -16.32 -12.25 -10.75
C GLU A 212 -15.77 -13.05 -9.54
N ARG A 213 -14.78 -12.49 -8.85
CA ARG A 213 -14.13 -13.09 -7.67
C ARG A 213 -13.46 -12.02 -6.80
N GLU A 214 -13.15 -12.33 -5.58
CA GLU A 214 -12.23 -11.57 -4.76
C GLU A 214 -10.79 -11.90 -5.15
N ILE A 215 -9.90 -10.89 -5.08
CA ILE A 215 -8.46 -11.04 -5.29
C ILE A 215 -7.72 -10.64 -4.02
N PRO A 216 -6.49 -11.10 -3.79
CA PRO A 216 -5.63 -10.49 -2.80
C PRO A 216 -5.46 -9.00 -3.09
N LEU A 217 -5.57 -8.14 -2.07
CA LEU A 217 -5.45 -6.70 -2.22
C LEU A 217 -4.05 -6.21 -1.83
N VAL A 218 -3.57 -5.17 -2.48
CA VAL A 218 -2.33 -4.46 -2.12
C VAL A 218 -2.74 -3.12 -1.54
N LEU A 219 -2.52 -2.96 -0.22
CA LEU A 219 -2.85 -1.75 0.52
C LEU A 219 -1.69 -0.77 0.49
N LEU A 220 -1.96 0.44 0.01
CA LEU A 220 -1.08 1.59 0.11
C LEU A 220 -1.24 2.25 1.48
N LEU A 221 -0.13 2.41 2.17
CA LEU A 221 0.04 3.18 3.40
C LEU A 221 1.30 4.03 3.31
N HIS A 222 1.48 4.97 4.26
CA HIS A 222 2.67 5.81 4.34
C HIS A 222 3.36 5.68 5.72
N ALA A 223 4.67 5.94 5.75
CA ALA A 223 5.44 5.86 7.00
C ALA A 223 5.31 7.15 7.83
N GLY A 224 4.08 7.54 8.14
CA GLY A 224 3.71 8.74 8.84
C GLY A 224 3.49 8.57 10.35
N ALA A 225 3.51 9.69 11.09
CA ALA A 225 3.31 9.67 12.55
C ALA A 225 1.87 9.26 12.92
N PHE A 226 0.88 9.68 12.12
CA PHE A 226 -0.51 9.30 12.36
C PHE A 226 -0.76 7.85 12.00
N ASP A 227 -0.14 7.36 10.92
CA ASP A 227 -0.22 5.95 10.55
C ASP A 227 0.37 5.06 11.64
N ALA A 228 1.52 5.43 12.20
CA ALA A 228 2.12 4.72 13.33
C ALA A 228 1.21 4.70 14.58
N ARG A 229 0.50 5.80 14.84
CA ARG A 229 -0.50 5.88 15.91
C ARG A 229 -1.70 4.96 15.66
N MET A 230 -2.17 4.91 14.42
CA MET A 230 -3.37 4.18 14.04
C MET A 230 -3.14 2.71 13.73
N MET A 231 -1.89 2.30 13.47
CA MET A 231 -1.56 0.96 12.98
C MET A 231 -2.16 -0.17 13.82
N PRO A 232 -2.07 -0.17 15.18
CA PRO A 232 -2.68 -1.24 15.98
C PRO A 232 -4.20 -1.36 15.74
N ARG A 233 -4.91 -0.23 15.64
CA ARG A 233 -6.37 -0.20 15.42
C ARG A 233 -6.72 -0.61 13.98
N LEU A 234 -5.94 -0.18 12.99
CA LEU A 234 -6.13 -0.53 11.59
C LEU A 234 -5.97 -2.04 11.38
N LEU A 235 -4.91 -2.63 11.93
CA LEU A 235 -4.67 -4.08 11.82
C LEU A 235 -5.74 -4.90 12.55
N ALA A 236 -6.17 -4.44 13.73
CA ALA A 236 -7.29 -5.07 14.46
C ALA A 236 -8.61 -4.99 13.67
N PHE A 237 -8.89 -3.83 13.06
CA PHE A 237 -10.07 -3.65 12.20
C PHE A 237 -10.02 -4.64 11.02
N TYR A 238 -8.94 -4.71 10.25
CA TYR A 238 -8.86 -5.64 9.11
C TYR A 238 -9.00 -7.10 9.55
N ARG A 239 -8.45 -7.48 10.71
CA ARG A 239 -8.66 -8.83 11.26
C ARG A 239 -10.12 -9.12 11.61
N SER A 240 -10.83 -8.15 12.19
CA SER A 240 -12.26 -8.30 12.48
C SER A 240 -13.12 -8.45 11.23
N GLU A 241 -12.62 -7.95 10.08
CA GLU A 241 -13.21 -8.13 8.75
C GLU A 241 -12.82 -9.45 8.06
N GLY A 242 -12.15 -10.36 8.79
CA GLY A 242 -11.72 -11.66 8.27
C GLY A 242 -10.50 -11.58 7.32
N VAL A 243 -9.70 -10.53 7.43
CA VAL A 243 -8.50 -10.35 6.60
C VAL A 243 -7.33 -11.17 7.14
N ARG A 244 -6.59 -11.78 6.21
CA ARG A 244 -5.27 -12.39 6.43
C ARG A 244 -4.19 -11.52 5.79
N PHE A 245 -3.17 -11.13 6.55
CA PHE A 245 -2.04 -10.41 6.01
C PHE A 245 -1.05 -11.35 5.33
N VAL A 246 -0.62 -10.97 4.14
CA VAL A 246 0.32 -11.73 3.30
C VAL A 246 1.43 -10.82 2.77
N THR A 247 2.53 -11.39 2.27
CA THR A 247 3.56 -10.59 1.61
C THR A 247 3.08 -10.07 0.26
N LEU A 248 3.72 -9.01 -0.24
CA LEU A 248 3.45 -8.48 -1.59
C LEU A 248 3.67 -9.58 -2.65
N GLU A 249 4.73 -10.38 -2.52
CA GLU A 249 5.01 -11.50 -3.41
C GLU A 249 3.90 -12.55 -3.41
N THR A 250 3.26 -12.77 -2.26
CA THR A 250 2.13 -13.71 -2.18
C THR A 250 0.90 -13.13 -2.85
N ALA A 251 0.53 -11.89 -2.55
CA ALA A 251 -0.63 -11.24 -3.16
C ALA A 251 -0.52 -11.15 -4.69
N THR A 252 0.67 -10.82 -5.19
CA THR A 252 0.91 -10.62 -6.62
C THR A 252 1.09 -11.91 -7.43
N ARG A 253 0.96 -13.09 -6.81
CA ARG A 253 0.80 -14.36 -7.55
C ARG A 253 -0.55 -14.47 -8.24
N ASP A 254 -1.53 -13.69 -7.81
CA ASP A 254 -2.81 -13.62 -8.50
C ASP A 254 -2.63 -13.09 -9.92
N ALA A 255 -3.32 -13.73 -10.88
CA ALA A 255 -3.21 -13.40 -12.30
C ALA A 255 -3.57 -11.95 -12.63
N PHE A 256 -4.35 -11.28 -11.79
CA PHE A 256 -4.64 -9.85 -11.92
C PHE A 256 -3.37 -9.00 -11.97
N TYR A 257 -2.35 -9.35 -11.18
CA TYR A 257 -1.08 -8.61 -11.10
C TYR A 257 -0.02 -9.06 -12.12
N ALA A 258 -0.32 -10.02 -13.00
CA ALA A 258 0.66 -10.49 -13.96
C ALA A 258 1.29 -9.39 -14.82
N PRO A 259 0.54 -8.35 -15.29
CA PRO A 259 1.11 -7.23 -16.03
C PRO A 259 2.05 -6.35 -15.20
N ASP A 260 1.89 -6.31 -13.88
CA ASP A 260 2.74 -5.56 -12.97
C ASP A 260 4.00 -6.35 -12.58
N VAL A 261 3.86 -7.66 -12.40
CA VAL A 261 5.00 -8.57 -12.12
C VAL A 261 5.92 -8.70 -13.33
N LYS A 262 5.37 -8.62 -14.54
CA LYS A 262 6.11 -8.51 -15.80
C LYS A 262 5.62 -7.27 -16.54
N PRO A 263 6.18 -6.08 -16.23
CA PRO A 263 5.62 -4.82 -16.72
C PRO A 263 5.38 -4.81 -18.22
N SER A 264 4.11 -4.66 -18.60
CA SER A 264 3.64 -4.59 -19.99
C SER A 264 2.68 -3.40 -20.15
N GLY A 265 2.60 -2.82 -21.35
CA GLY A 265 1.90 -1.56 -21.58
C GLY A 265 0.37 -1.62 -21.64
N ASP A 266 -0.24 -2.81 -21.73
CA ASP A 266 -1.61 -2.92 -22.26
C ASP A 266 -2.66 -3.45 -21.25
N ALA A 267 -2.30 -3.69 -20.01
CA ALA A 267 -3.23 -4.30 -19.06
C ALA A 267 -3.73 -3.31 -18.00
N PRO A 268 -4.96 -3.48 -17.52
CA PRO A 268 -5.46 -2.71 -16.41
C PRO A 268 -4.63 -2.98 -15.16
N THR A 269 -4.14 -1.91 -14.54
CA THR A 269 -3.30 -1.94 -13.34
C THR A 269 -4.08 -1.64 -12.07
N THR A 270 -5.35 -1.20 -12.20
CA THR A 270 -6.25 -0.92 -11.09
C THR A 270 -7.58 -1.65 -11.25
N LEU A 271 -8.29 -1.88 -10.14
CA LEU A 271 -9.64 -2.46 -10.17
C LEU A 271 -10.62 -1.61 -11.00
N GLU A 272 -10.49 -0.29 -10.93
CA GLU A 272 -11.30 0.66 -11.70
C GLU A 272 -11.08 0.50 -13.21
N ASN A 273 -9.82 0.35 -13.63
CA ASN A 273 -9.49 0.13 -15.03
C ASN A 273 -9.99 -1.25 -15.52
N ALA A 274 -9.89 -2.28 -14.69
CA ALA A 274 -10.45 -3.59 -14.99
C ALA A 274 -11.97 -3.54 -15.14
N ALA A 275 -12.67 -2.81 -14.27
CA ALA A 275 -14.11 -2.59 -14.36
C ALA A 275 -14.50 -1.86 -15.65
N ARG A 276 -13.83 -0.75 -15.97
CA ARG A 276 -14.06 0.01 -17.20
C ARG A 276 -13.82 -0.83 -18.45
N ALA A 277 -12.77 -1.63 -18.49
CA ALA A 277 -12.46 -2.53 -19.60
C ALA A 277 -13.58 -3.56 -19.87
N LYS A 278 -14.33 -3.94 -18.83
CA LYS A 278 -15.49 -4.85 -18.94
C LYS A 278 -16.84 -4.13 -19.05
N GLY A 279 -16.87 -2.81 -19.13
CA GLY A 279 -18.11 -2.03 -19.16
C GLY A 279 -18.86 -2.02 -17.81
N VAL A 280 -18.19 -2.38 -16.72
CA VAL A 280 -18.75 -2.34 -15.37
C VAL A 280 -18.67 -0.91 -14.84
N ALA A 281 -19.77 -0.41 -14.28
CA ALA A 281 -19.80 0.91 -13.67
C ALA A 281 -18.89 0.95 -12.44
N VAL A 282 -18.02 1.97 -12.39
CA VAL A 282 -17.17 2.22 -11.21
C VAL A 282 -17.98 3.02 -10.20
N PRO A 283 -18.24 2.49 -8.99
CA PRO A 283 -19.01 3.21 -7.99
C PRO A 283 -18.23 4.43 -7.46
N VAL A 284 -18.95 5.37 -6.85
CA VAL A 284 -18.34 6.50 -6.15
C VAL A 284 -17.65 5.99 -4.88
N GLN A 285 -16.44 6.48 -4.61
CA GLN A 285 -15.70 6.14 -3.40
C GLN A 285 -16.45 6.66 -2.16
N GLY A 286 -16.60 5.80 -1.14
CA GLY A 286 -17.31 6.10 0.10
C GLY A 286 -16.47 6.84 1.14
N TRP A 287 -15.25 7.28 0.81
CA TRP A 287 -14.34 8.03 1.68
C TRP A 287 -13.81 9.27 0.98
N SER A 288 -13.32 10.24 1.76
CA SER A 288 -12.73 11.47 1.23
C SER A 288 -11.71 12.04 2.20
N VAL A 289 -10.64 12.55 1.65
CA VAL A 289 -9.62 13.33 2.38
C VAL A 289 -9.90 14.83 2.34
N THR A 290 -10.98 15.24 1.66
CA THR A 290 -11.36 16.66 1.53
C THR A 290 -11.55 17.30 2.91
N GLY A 291 -10.98 18.49 3.09
CA GLY A 291 -11.04 19.29 4.31
C GLY A 291 -10.07 18.86 5.42
N LEU A 292 -9.34 17.73 5.27
CA LEU A 292 -8.35 17.32 6.27
C LEU A 292 -7.25 18.36 6.43
N ASP A 293 -6.77 18.97 5.35
CA ASP A 293 -5.71 19.96 5.42
C ASP A 293 -6.12 21.28 6.09
N GLY A 294 -7.40 21.51 6.31
CA GLY A 294 -7.92 22.61 7.12
C GLY A 294 -7.94 22.34 8.63
N VAL A 295 -7.82 21.08 9.06
CA VAL A 295 -7.93 20.70 10.47
C VAL A 295 -6.74 21.22 11.26
N CYS A 296 -6.99 21.86 12.39
CA CYS A 296 -5.99 22.47 13.26
C CYS A 296 -5.04 23.48 12.56
N ARG A 297 -5.49 24.18 11.52
CA ARG A 297 -4.78 25.35 10.97
C ARG A 297 -4.83 26.56 11.89
#